data_2374db8d3fdb174463629bb195428860
#
_entry.id   2374db8d3fdb174463629bb195428860
#
_cell.length_a   1.000
_cell.length_b   1.000
_cell.length_c   1.000
_cell.angle_alpha   90.00
_cell.angle_beta   90.00
_cell.angle_gamma   90.00
#
_symmetry.space_group_name_H-M   'P 1'
#
loop_
_entity.id
_entity.type
_entity.pdbx_description
1 polymer ?
#
loop_
_entity_poly.entity_id
_entity_poly.type
_entity_poly.pdbx_seq_one_letter_code
_entity_poly.pdbx_strand_id
1 'polypeptide(L)'
;STVASAGDNILPYQLKSGKPYAGTTLNILAVVTPQFKAYELRDEEFESLTGIKLNWTHTPFVALQEKVSSVGVAADGSFDVVNYLDSWGPSYAYWLEPIDAWLKRDGIDMNRYPEAFKKSAMFKGETLGFPLRAHPQLMFYRKDLFDKHNLKAPKNWSDVVSAGKTIKSKEGIGGLACYYGSDGNRQNLFIWLNFLWAAGADVFDSQMKPAWTTSAGLKATRDYIDLHTKHGICGEGAVSNVEQDARIQYAQGKAAMIPVWWWAYSGFYNPNQSTLSKDQVAFAGMPAYMGKTVTYAISMPYSISKYSKNKEAAWEFMKWLSNPELDRRNAIEREVAGTKIVNNVVTHTSSMLDAEVNAANDNIQQAAAASLKNSDIMPQIPEWPEVGDLLASAIQKASTGGDVDQLMKDAAKKSERILRRAGYY
;
A
#
# COMPACT_ATOMS: atom_id res chain seq x y z
N SER A 1 14.19 8.84 36.17
CA SER A 1 13.66 7.85 35.23
C SER A 1 14.68 6.74 35.07
N THR A 2 14.45 5.62 35.71
CA THR A 2 15.24 4.41 35.58
C THR A 2 15.04 3.89 34.15
N VAL A 3 16.15 3.82 33.40
CA VAL A 3 16.19 3.10 32.13
C VAL A 3 15.96 1.63 32.48
N ALA A 4 14.89 1.02 32.00
CA ALA A 4 14.63 -0.40 32.19
C ALA A 4 15.85 -1.20 31.68
N SER A 5 16.34 -2.13 32.49
CA SER A 5 17.44 -2.99 32.07
C SER A 5 16.95 -4.01 31.05
N ALA A 6 17.84 -4.55 30.22
CA ALA A 6 17.49 -5.57 29.23
C ALA A 6 16.79 -6.80 29.83
N GLY A 7 16.90 -6.99 31.15
CA GLY A 7 16.21 -8.07 31.89
C GLY A 7 14.74 -7.80 32.22
N ASP A 8 14.27 -6.57 32.01
CA ASP A 8 12.89 -6.16 32.34
C ASP A 8 11.92 -6.29 31.15
N ASN A 9 12.39 -6.79 30.01
CA ASN A 9 11.61 -6.91 28.78
C ASN A 9 11.37 -8.36 28.37
N ILE A 10 10.20 -8.63 27.81
CA ILE A 10 9.89 -9.92 27.19
C ILE A 10 10.46 -9.92 25.77
N LEU A 11 11.55 -10.69 25.56
CA LEU A 11 12.15 -10.86 24.25
C LEU A 11 11.40 -11.92 23.43
N PRO A 12 11.34 -11.78 22.09
CA PRO A 12 11.99 -10.73 21.26
C PRO A 12 11.19 -9.44 21.13
N TYR A 13 10.00 -9.34 21.72
CA TYR A 13 9.04 -8.27 21.44
C TYR A 13 9.30 -6.96 22.19
N GLN A 14 10.25 -6.96 23.12
CA GLN A 14 10.56 -5.81 23.97
C GLN A 14 9.38 -5.34 24.83
N LEU A 15 8.43 -6.23 25.10
CA LEU A 15 7.29 -5.96 25.97
C LEU A 15 7.72 -5.89 27.43
N LYS A 16 7.10 -5.00 28.21
CA LYS A 16 7.36 -4.92 29.65
C LYS A 16 6.91 -6.20 30.37
N SER A 17 7.80 -6.76 31.17
CA SER A 17 7.49 -7.89 32.05
C SER A 17 6.56 -7.48 33.20
N GLY A 18 5.91 -8.43 33.84
CA GLY A 18 5.06 -8.19 35.01
C GLY A 18 3.66 -7.70 34.68
N LYS A 19 3.30 -7.61 33.40
CA LYS A 19 1.95 -7.24 32.91
C LYS A 19 1.41 -5.94 33.54
N PRO A 20 2.13 -4.79 33.42
CA PRO A 20 1.76 -3.55 34.13
C PRO A 20 0.42 -2.97 33.66
N TYR A 21 -0.10 -3.40 32.50
CA TYR A 21 -1.35 -2.91 31.95
C TYR A 21 -2.44 -3.99 31.86
N ALA A 22 -2.31 -5.05 32.65
CA ALA A 22 -3.28 -6.14 32.67
C ALA A 22 -4.69 -5.62 32.95
N GLY A 23 -5.69 -6.16 32.27
CA GLY A 23 -7.08 -5.73 32.39
C GLY A 23 -7.49 -4.58 31.47
N THR A 24 -6.54 -3.96 30.75
CA THR A 24 -6.84 -2.95 29.74
C THR A 24 -7.40 -3.60 28.47
N THR A 25 -8.41 -3.00 27.89
CA THR A 25 -8.89 -3.34 26.54
C THR A 25 -8.53 -2.19 25.60
N LEU A 26 -7.86 -2.51 24.49
CA LEU A 26 -7.53 -1.55 23.43
C LEU A 26 -8.52 -1.70 22.27
N ASN A 27 -9.05 -0.60 21.79
CA ASN A 27 -9.90 -0.53 20.60
C ASN A 27 -9.04 -0.14 19.40
N ILE A 28 -9.04 -0.99 18.37
CA ILE A 28 -8.19 -0.86 17.19
C ILE A 28 -9.06 -0.72 15.95
N LEU A 29 -8.87 0.33 15.18
CA LEU A 29 -9.49 0.53 13.88
C LEU A 29 -8.49 0.15 12.79
N ALA A 30 -8.80 -0.85 11.98
CA ALA A 30 -7.92 -1.35 10.94
C ALA A 30 -8.67 -1.59 9.62
N VAL A 31 -7.95 -1.56 8.53
CA VAL A 31 -8.47 -1.94 7.21
C VAL A 31 -8.72 -3.46 7.16
N VAL A 32 -9.74 -3.87 6.42
CA VAL A 32 -10.00 -5.30 6.15
C VAL A 32 -8.89 -5.85 5.25
N THR A 33 -8.08 -6.76 5.78
CA THR A 33 -7.02 -7.45 5.01
C THR A 33 -6.66 -8.79 5.63
N PRO A 34 -6.13 -9.73 4.82
CA PRO A 34 -5.61 -11.00 5.36
C PRO A 34 -4.51 -10.80 6.40
N GLN A 35 -3.65 -9.77 6.23
CA GLN A 35 -2.55 -9.50 7.16
C GLN A 35 -3.06 -9.11 8.55
N PHE A 36 -4.02 -8.18 8.64
CA PHE A 36 -4.60 -7.80 9.94
C PHE A 36 -5.40 -8.95 10.55
N LYS A 37 -6.07 -9.73 9.73
CA LYS A 37 -6.74 -10.94 10.21
C LYS A 37 -5.77 -11.94 10.82
N ALA A 38 -4.61 -12.10 10.22
CA ALA A 38 -3.55 -12.96 10.75
C ALA A 38 -3.05 -12.46 12.12
N TYR A 39 -2.91 -11.17 12.32
CA TYR A 39 -2.57 -10.61 13.63
C TYR A 39 -3.68 -10.81 14.65
N GLU A 40 -4.94 -10.61 14.27
CA GLU A 40 -6.10 -10.84 15.16
C GLU A 40 -6.14 -12.28 15.67
N LEU A 41 -5.80 -13.26 14.85
CA LEU A 41 -5.71 -14.65 15.26
C LEU A 41 -4.69 -14.91 16.38
N ARG A 42 -3.79 -13.96 16.65
CA ARG A 42 -2.76 -14.04 17.69
C ARG A 42 -3.11 -13.25 18.96
N ASP A 43 -4.34 -12.79 19.09
CA ASP A 43 -4.78 -11.97 20.23
C ASP A 43 -4.55 -12.66 21.57
N GLU A 44 -4.79 -13.97 21.66
CA GLU A 44 -4.56 -14.75 22.86
C GLU A 44 -3.08 -14.79 23.26
N GLU A 45 -2.17 -14.87 22.29
CA GLU A 45 -0.72 -14.79 22.54
C GLU A 45 -0.36 -13.45 23.15
N PHE A 46 -0.82 -12.34 22.57
CA PHE A 46 -0.57 -11.00 23.10
C PHE A 46 -1.16 -10.81 24.50
N GLU A 47 -2.40 -11.23 24.71
CA GLU A 47 -3.06 -11.16 26.02
C GLU A 47 -2.32 -11.99 27.06
N SER A 48 -1.85 -13.19 26.69
CA SER A 48 -1.03 -14.03 27.56
C SER A 48 0.26 -13.36 28.01
N LEU A 49 0.90 -12.62 27.10
CA LEU A 49 2.15 -11.90 27.37
C LEU A 49 1.96 -10.63 28.21
N THR A 50 0.84 -9.94 28.05
CA THR A 50 0.65 -8.57 28.55
C THR A 50 -0.54 -8.38 29.47
N GLY A 51 -1.52 -9.27 29.45
CA GLY A 51 -2.81 -9.09 30.10
C GLY A 51 -3.72 -8.07 29.42
N ILE A 52 -3.35 -7.58 28.24
CA ILE A 52 -4.12 -6.59 27.48
C ILE A 52 -5.02 -7.32 26.48
N LYS A 53 -6.30 -6.94 26.45
CA LYS A 53 -7.27 -7.43 25.47
C LYS A 53 -7.32 -6.52 24.26
N LEU A 54 -7.49 -7.10 23.08
CA LEU A 54 -7.59 -6.39 21.81
C LEU A 54 -9.01 -6.50 21.26
N ASN A 55 -9.58 -5.37 20.89
CA ASN A 55 -10.89 -5.28 20.26
C ASN A 55 -10.75 -4.63 18.88
N TRP A 56 -10.82 -5.44 17.82
CA TRP A 56 -10.61 -5.02 16.45
C TRP A 56 -11.91 -4.59 15.78
N THR A 57 -11.88 -3.45 15.10
CA THR A 57 -12.91 -3.02 14.15
C THR A 57 -12.27 -2.97 12.77
N HIS A 58 -12.70 -3.86 11.88
CA HIS A 58 -12.20 -3.92 10.51
C HIS A 58 -13.13 -3.13 9.59
N THR A 59 -12.56 -2.22 8.81
CA THR A 59 -13.32 -1.35 7.89
C THR A 59 -12.80 -1.55 6.46
N PRO A 60 -13.69 -1.75 5.46
CA PRO A 60 -13.28 -1.79 4.06
C PRO A 60 -12.52 -0.53 3.65
N PHE A 61 -11.53 -0.68 2.79
CA PHE A 61 -10.66 0.44 2.37
C PHE A 61 -11.46 1.63 1.84
N VAL A 62 -12.51 1.38 1.05
CA VAL A 62 -13.34 2.44 0.47
C VAL A 62 -14.03 3.33 1.51
N ALA A 63 -14.29 2.81 2.72
CA ALA A 63 -14.93 3.53 3.82
C ALA A 63 -13.94 3.97 4.91
N LEU A 64 -12.67 3.57 4.81
CA LEU A 64 -11.71 3.75 5.88
C LEU A 64 -11.39 5.22 6.15
N GLN A 65 -11.22 6.03 5.11
CA GLN A 65 -10.85 7.44 5.26
C GLN A 65 -11.90 8.22 6.04
N GLU A 66 -13.17 8.03 5.71
CA GLU A 66 -14.29 8.66 6.42
C GLU A 66 -14.32 8.20 7.88
N LYS A 67 -14.16 6.90 8.12
CA LYS A 67 -14.17 6.34 9.48
C LYS A 67 -13.04 6.88 10.34
N VAL A 68 -11.80 6.90 9.83
CA VAL A 68 -10.65 7.45 10.56
C VAL A 68 -10.81 8.94 10.81
N SER A 69 -11.27 9.69 9.81
CA SER A 69 -11.55 11.13 9.96
C SER A 69 -12.58 11.39 11.05
N SER A 70 -13.61 10.56 11.14
CA SER A 70 -14.65 10.69 12.18
C SER A 70 -14.10 10.45 13.59
N VAL A 71 -13.10 9.59 13.74
CA VAL A 71 -12.42 9.34 15.03
C VAL A 71 -11.73 10.63 15.52
N GLY A 72 -11.02 11.31 14.62
CA GLY A 72 -10.35 12.58 14.93
C GLY A 72 -11.33 13.69 15.29
N VAL A 73 -12.45 13.79 14.58
CA VAL A 73 -13.50 14.79 14.85
C VAL A 73 -14.19 14.53 16.19
N ALA A 74 -14.51 13.28 16.51
CA ALA A 74 -15.14 12.90 17.77
C ALA A 74 -14.27 13.22 18.99
N ALA A 75 -12.95 13.06 18.85
CA ALA A 75 -11.95 13.40 19.88
C ALA A 75 -12.25 12.80 21.28
N ASP A 76 -12.85 11.62 21.33
CA ASP A 76 -13.35 11.00 22.57
C ASP A 76 -12.52 9.79 23.04
N GLY A 77 -11.49 9.41 22.30
CA GLY A 77 -10.66 8.25 22.61
C GLY A 77 -11.36 6.91 22.41
N SER A 78 -12.43 6.85 21.63
CA SER A 78 -13.18 5.62 21.32
C SER A 78 -12.31 4.56 20.64
N PHE A 79 -11.27 4.97 19.91
CA PHE A 79 -10.23 4.12 19.38
C PHE A 79 -8.87 4.55 19.94
N ASP A 80 -8.10 3.58 20.41
CA ASP A 80 -6.75 3.79 20.92
C ASP A 80 -5.71 3.80 19.80
N VAL A 81 -5.88 2.92 18.82
CA VAL A 81 -4.98 2.76 17.68
C VAL A 81 -5.80 2.80 16.40
N VAL A 82 -5.28 3.53 15.42
CA VAL A 82 -5.90 3.67 14.09
C VAL A 82 -4.89 3.31 13.01
N ASN A 83 -5.39 2.65 11.97
CA ASN A 83 -4.66 2.33 10.75
C ASN A 83 -5.22 3.20 9.63
N TYR A 84 -4.36 3.72 8.77
CA TYR A 84 -4.74 4.65 7.70
C TYR A 84 -3.78 4.54 6.52
N LEU A 85 -4.15 5.13 5.38
CA LEU A 85 -3.25 5.25 4.25
C LEU A 85 -2.21 6.34 4.55
N ASP A 86 -0.96 6.09 4.21
CA ASP A 86 0.18 6.98 4.50
C ASP A 86 -0.07 8.44 4.11
N SER A 87 -0.60 8.69 2.92
CA SER A 87 -0.88 10.05 2.43
C SER A 87 -1.99 10.78 3.18
N TRP A 88 -2.77 10.10 4.02
CA TRP A 88 -3.77 10.75 4.88
C TRP A 88 -3.17 11.25 6.20
N GLY A 89 -2.04 10.68 6.60
CA GLY A 89 -1.37 10.97 7.88
C GLY A 89 -1.17 12.45 8.16
N PRO A 90 -0.69 13.27 7.22
CA PRO A 90 -0.56 14.71 7.44
C PRO A 90 -1.84 15.41 7.88
N SER A 91 -2.99 14.99 7.36
CA SER A 91 -4.31 15.54 7.77
C SER A 91 -4.71 15.12 9.18
N TYR A 92 -4.13 14.05 9.72
CA TYR A 92 -4.44 13.51 11.05
C TYR A 92 -3.37 13.84 12.09
N ALA A 93 -2.26 14.47 11.68
CA ALA A 93 -1.12 14.72 12.57
C ALA A 93 -1.49 15.48 13.83
N TYR A 94 -2.53 16.34 13.79
CA TYR A 94 -2.96 17.12 14.95
C TYR A 94 -3.55 16.27 16.08
N TRP A 95 -4.00 15.05 15.79
CA TRP A 95 -4.58 14.16 16.79
C TRP A 95 -3.88 12.79 16.92
N LEU A 96 -2.82 12.55 16.14
CA LEU A 96 -1.98 11.36 16.27
C LEU A 96 -0.82 11.65 17.24
N GLU A 97 -0.51 10.69 18.10
CA GLU A 97 0.59 10.81 19.06
C GLU A 97 1.93 10.51 18.38
N PRO A 98 2.88 11.47 18.35
CA PRO A 98 4.24 11.15 17.90
C PRO A 98 4.88 10.08 18.77
N ILE A 99 5.61 9.15 18.15
CA ILE A 99 6.20 8.00 18.87
C ILE A 99 7.72 8.14 19.10
N ASP A 100 8.32 9.24 18.70
CA ASP A 100 9.78 9.44 18.76
C ASP A 100 10.38 9.23 20.16
N ALA A 101 9.72 9.75 21.19
CA ALA A 101 10.17 9.58 22.57
C ALA A 101 10.16 8.09 23.00
N TRP A 102 9.14 7.36 22.62
CA TRP A 102 9.04 5.92 22.91
C TRP A 102 10.05 5.09 22.11
N LEU A 103 10.28 5.45 20.84
CA LEU A 103 11.31 4.79 20.02
C LEU A 103 12.69 4.92 20.67
N LYS A 104 13.03 6.13 21.13
CA LYS A 104 14.29 6.39 21.82
C LYS A 104 14.38 5.64 23.14
N ARG A 105 13.34 5.70 23.96
CA ARG A 105 13.28 5.04 25.26
C ARG A 105 13.50 3.52 25.12
N ASP A 106 12.84 2.89 24.16
CA ASP A 106 12.84 1.44 24.01
C ASP A 106 13.87 0.95 22.98
N GLY A 107 14.69 1.85 22.43
CA GLY A 107 15.82 1.49 21.55
C GLY A 107 15.39 0.90 20.20
N ILE A 108 14.29 1.39 19.62
CA ILE A 108 13.77 0.92 18.35
C ILE A 108 14.29 1.80 17.22
N ASP A 109 14.99 1.19 16.26
CA ASP A 109 15.54 1.87 15.08
C ASP A 109 14.60 1.73 13.88
N MET A 110 14.10 2.86 13.35
CA MET A 110 13.23 2.88 12.17
C MET A 110 13.97 2.52 10.87
N ASN A 111 15.30 2.47 10.87
CA ASN A 111 16.06 1.98 9.70
C ASN A 111 15.90 0.49 9.44
N ARG A 112 15.22 -0.25 10.32
CA ARG A 112 14.80 -1.63 10.08
C ARG A 112 13.77 -1.77 8.95
N TYR A 113 13.17 -0.64 8.52
CA TYR A 113 12.23 -0.58 7.42
C TYR A 113 12.90 -0.08 6.13
N PRO A 114 12.42 -0.48 4.94
CA PRO A 114 12.78 0.19 3.70
C PRO A 114 12.52 1.71 3.78
N GLU A 115 13.35 2.51 3.12
CA GLU A 115 13.32 3.97 3.24
C GLU A 115 11.96 4.57 2.87
N ALA A 116 11.31 4.09 1.80
CA ALA A 116 9.99 4.56 1.41
C ALA A 116 8.95 4.36 2.53
N PHE A 117 9.02 3.25 3.24
CA PHE A 117 8.09 2.95 4.34
C PHE A 117 8.39 3.75 5.59
N LYS A 118 9.68 3.93 5.90
CA LYS A 118 10.08 4.83 6.98
C LYS A 118 9.55 6.24 6.76
N LYS A 119 9.71 6.80 5.56
CA LYS A 119 9.18 8.11 5.19
C LYS A 119 7.66 8.18 5.29
N SER A 120 6.96 7.12 4.93
CA SER A 120 5.49 7.06 4.91
C SER A 120 4.82 7.25 6.27
N ALA A 121 5.55 7.03 7.37
CA ALA A 121 5.06 7.19 8.74
C ALA A 121 5.50 8.50 9.38
N MET A 122 6.09 9.41 8.62
CA MET A 122 6.65 10.68 9.13
C MET A 122 5.92 11.90 8.58
N PHE A 123 5.85 12.95 9.41
CA PHE A 123 5.35 14.26 9.02
C PHE A 123 6.05 15.35 9.82
N LYS A 124 6.60 16.36 9.15
CA LYS A 124 7.31 17.51 9.76
C LYS A 124 8.38 17.08 10.79
N GLY A 125 9.15 16.06 10.44
CA GLY A 125 10.25 15.58 11.30
C GLY A 125 9.82 14.68 12.45
N GLU A 126 8.52 14.45 12.65
CA GLU A 126 8.01 13.55 13.67
C GLU A 126 7.61 12.20 13.06
N THR A 127 7.85 11.12 13.80
CA THR A 127 7.34 9.78 13.45
C THR A 127 5.98 9.60 14.10
N LEU A 128 4.93 9.44 13.29
CA LEU A 128 3.55 9.35 13.75
C LEU A 128 3.11 7.92 14.09
N GLY A 129 3.83 6.92 13.59
CA GLY A 129 3.47 5.53 13.81
C GLY A 129 4.45 4.58 13.15
N PHE A 130 4.08 3.30 13.10
CA PHE A 130 4.84 2.30 12.38
C PHE A 130 4.22 2.02 11.03
N PRO A 131 5.03 1.90 9.94
CA PRO A 131 4.51 1.39 8.68
C PRO A 131 4.05 -0.06 8.86
N LEU A 132 2.95 -0.38 8.27
CA LEU A 132 2.46 -1.76 8.20
C LEU A 132 1.71 -1.92 6.88
N ARG A 133 1.59 -3.17 6.40
CA ARG A 133 1.01 -3.40 5.09
C ARG A 133 1.73 -2.59 4.00
N ALA A 134 3.04 -2.66 4.03
CA ALA A 134 3.89 -1.97 3.09
C ALA A 134 3.92 -2.72 1.75
N HIS A 135 3.52 -2.05 0.68
CA HIS A 135 3.27 -2.69 -0.59
C HIS A 135 4.05 -2.04 -1.72
N PRO A 136 5.07 -2.73 -2.27
CA PRO A 136 5.50 -2.50 -3.64
C PRO A 136 4.52 -3.13 -4.62
N GLN A 137 4.56 -2.65 -5.86
CA GLN A 137 3.81 -3.19 -6.97
C GLN A 137 4.63 -4.24 -7.71
N LEU A 138 3.94 -5.23 -8.26
CA LEU A 138 4.49 -6.21 -9.20
C LEU A 138 3.56 -6.34 -10.40
N MET A 139 4.08 -6.85 -11.51
CA MET A 139 3.26 -7.25 -12.65
C MET A 139 2.94 -8.73 -12.52
N PHE A 140 1.69 -9.06 -12.25
CA PHE A 140 1.21 -10.45 -12.31
C PHE A 140 0.74 -10.79 -13.72
N TYR A 141 0.99 -12.01 -14.16
CA TYR A 141 0.58 -12.45 -15.50
C TYR A 141 0.22 -13.94 -15.54
N ARG A 142 -0.59 -14.29 -16.50
CA ARG A 142 -1.00 -15.68 -16.76
C ARG A 142 0.13 -16.44 -17.42
N LYS A 143 0.86 -17.21 -16.60
CA LYS A 143 2.00 -18.01 -17.08
C LYS A 143 1.59 -18.99 -18.18
N ASP A 144 0.45 -19.68 -18.01
CA ASP A 144 -0.09 -20.63 -18.97
C ASP A 144 -0.35 -20.00 -20.34
N LEU A 145 -0.95 -18.80 -20.38
CA LEU A 145 -1.22 -18.11 -21.64
C LEU A 145 0.04 -17.54 -22.28
N PHE A 146 0.96 -17.03 -21.46
CA PHE A 146 2.25 -16.54 -21.96
C PHE A 146 3.07 -17.67 -22.57
N ASP A 147 3.12 -18.83 -21.92
CA ASP A 147 3.80 -20.02 -22.45
C ASP A 147 3.14 -20.51 -23.75
N LYS A 148 1.81 -20.57 -23.78
CA LYS A 148 1.02 -20.98 -24.96
C LYS A 148 1.32 -20.13 -26.19
N HIS A 149 1.52 -18.84 -26.02
CA HIS A 149 1.74 -17.89 -27.11
C HIS A 149 3.20 -17.46 -27.26
N ASN A 150 4.14 -18.17 -26.65
CA ASN A 150 5.58 -17.88 -26.72
C ASN A 150 5.92 -16.43 -26.25
N LEU A 151 5.19 -15.91 -25.26
CA LEU A 151 5.43 -14.60 -24.68
C LEU A 151 6.34 -14.72 -23.45
N LYS A 152 7.22 -13.75 -23.28
CA LYS A 152 8.08 -13.62 -22.09
C LYS A 152 7.48 -12.64 -21.11
N ALA A 153 7.88 -12.74 -19.83
CA ALA A 153 7.55 -11.74 -18.83
C ALA A 153 7.89 -10.34 -19.34
N PRO A 154 6.97 -9.37 -19.26
CA PRO A 154 7.17 -8.03 -19.83
C PRO A 154 8.24 -7.28 -19.05
N LYS A 155 9.23 -6.71 -19.75
CA LYS A 155 10.31 -5.91 -19.16
C LYS A 155 10.04 -4.40 -19.20
N ASN A 156 9.22 -3.99 -20.17
CA ASN A 156 8.83 -2.59 -20.36
C ASN A 156 7.38 -2.50 -20.82
N TRP A 157 6.83 -1.30 -20.83
CA TRP A 157 5.43 -1.10 -21.20
C TRP A 157 5.15 -1.40 -22.68
N SER A 158 6.15 -1.31 -23.55
CA SER A 158 6.02 -1.76 -24.94
C SER A 158 5.77 -3.28 -25.00
N ASP A 159 6.45 -4.06 -24.19
CA ASP A 159 6.21 -5.51 -24.07
C ASP A 159 4.80 -5.80 -23.55
N VAL A 160 4.31 -5.01 -22.58
CA VAL A 160 2.93 -5.14 -22.05
C VAL A 160 1.92 -4.90 -23.17
N VAL A 161 2.12 -3.86 -23.96
CA VAL A 161 1.23 -3.55 -25.10
C VAL A 161 1.24 -4.70 -26.11
N SER A 162 2.41 -5.18 -26.51
CA SER A 162 2.56 -6.28 -27.47
C SER A 162 1.92 -7.57 -26.98
N ALA A 163 2.23 -7.98 -25.75
CA ALA A 163 1.62 -9.17 -25.15
C ALA A 163 0.10 -9.00 -24.96
N GLY A 164 -0.33 -7.84 -24.53
CA GLY A 164 -1.75 -7.55 -24.35
C GLY A 164 -2.55 -7.64 -25.63
N LYS A 165 -2.03 -7.15 -26.74
CA LYS A 165 -2.67 -7.26 -28.06
C LYS A 165 -2.77 -8.73 -28.51
N THR A 166 -1.71 -9.49 -28.35
CA THR A 166 -1.68 -10.92 -28.70
C THR A 166 -2.73 -11.71 -27.89
N ILE A 167 -2.75 -11.54 -26.58
CA ILE A 167 -3.71 -12.24 -25.71
C ILE A 167 -5.14 -11.83 -26.04
N LYS A 168 -5.40 -10.56 -26.17
CA LYS A 168 -6.77 -10.07 -26.46
C LYS A 168 -7.28 -10.60 -27.78
N SER A 169 -6.45 -10.63 -28.81
CA SER A 169 -6.79 -11.15 -30.13
C SER A 169 -7.01 -12.65 -30.13
N LYS A 170 -6.15 -13.43 -29.46
CA LYS A 170 -6.16 -14.88 -29.52
C LYS A 170 -7.04 -15.57 -28.48
N GLU A 171 -7.19 -14.96 -27.30
CA GLU A 171 -7.94 -15.54 -26.19
C GLU A 171 -9.30 -14.86 -25.95
N GLY A 172 -9.53 -13.68 -26.51
CA GLY A 172 -10.79 -12.97 -26.33
C GLY A 172 -11.00 -12.41 -24.92
N ILE A 173 -9.94 -12.32 -24.13
CA ILE A 173 -9.95 -11.70 -22.78
C ILE A 173 -9.15 -10.39 -22.79
N GLY A 174 -9.25 -9.59 -21.72
CA GLY A 174 -8.40 -8.42 -21.58
C GLY A 174 -6.92 -8.80 -21.55
N GLY A 175 -6.07 -8.02 -22.22
CA GLY A 175 -4.63 -8.17 -22.10
C GLY A 175 -4.13 -7.70 -20.76
N LEU A 176 -4.68 -6.56 -20.28
CA LEU A 176 -4.35 -5.92 -19.03
C LEU A 176 -5.61 -5.62 -18.24
N ALA A 177 -5.63 -5.90 -16.95
CA ALA A 177 -6.67 -5.45 -16.04
C ALA A 177 -6.38 -4.00 -15.65
N CYS A 178 -7.14 -3.07 -16.21
CA CYS A 178 -6.95 -1.63 -16.03
C CYS A 178 -7.96 -1.06 -15.03
N TYR A 179 -7.58 0.01 -14.36
CA TYR A 179 -8.44 0.68 -13.37
C TYR A 179 -8.25 2.20 -13.41
N TYR A 180 -8.98 2.84 -14.35
CA TYR A 180 -8.97 4.29 -14.51
C TYR A 180 -10.09 5.00 -13.72
N GLY A 181 -10.93 4.27 -13.01
CA GLY A 181 -12.02 4.83 -12.22
C GLY A 181 -11.51 5.77 -11.12
N SER A 182 -12.18 6.91 -10.95
CA SER A 182 -11.77 7.94 -9.97
C SER A 182 -12.25 7.67 -8.55
N ASP A 183 -13.20 6.74 -8.38
CA ASP A 183 -13.65 6.32 -7.06
C ASP A 183 -12.58 5.48 -6.33
N GLY A 184 -12.80 5.16 -5.06
CA GLY A 184 -11.92 4.26 -4.33
C GLY A 184 -10.59 4.89 -3.89
N ASN A 185 -10.61 6.14 -3.45
CA ASN A 185 -9.44 6.82 -2.89
C ASN A 185 -8.28 7.00 -3.88
N ARG A 186 -8.59 7.47 -5.09
CA ARG A 186 -7.56 7.88 -6.07
C ARG A 186 -6.70 6.72 -6.58
N GLN A 187 -7.24 5.52 -6.64
CA GLN A 187 -6.48 4.32 -7.04
C GLN A 187 -5.99 4.38 -8.49
N ASN A 188 -6.65 5.14 -9.35
CA ASN A 188 -6.21 5.30 -10.73
C ASN A 188 -4.89 6.09 -10.87
N LEU A 189 -4.39 6.68 -9.79
CA LEU A 189 -3.07 7.32 -9.76
C LEU A 189 -1.94 6.31 -9.50
N PHE A 190 -2.21 5.11 -9.07
CA PHE A 190 -1.19 4.14 -8.62
C PHE A 190 -0.20 3.77 -9.71
N ILE A 191 -0.65 3.59 -10.93
CA ILE A 191 0.22 3.27 -12.09
C ILE A 191 0.63 4.54 -12.82
N TRP A 192 -0.22 5.56 -12.84
CA TRP A 192 0.14 6.86 -13.40
C TRP A 192 1.42 7.44 -12.78
N LEU A 193 1.58 7.32 -11.46
CA LEU A 193 2.78 7.78 -10.76
C LEU A 193 4.05 7.10 -11.26
N ASN A 194 3.97 5.80 -11.58
CA ASN A 194 5.12 5.08 -12.15
C ASN A 194 5.55 5.68 -13.50
N PHE A 195 4.60 5.99 -14.36
CA PHE A 195 4.86 6.66 -15.64
C PHE A 195 5.45 8.05 -15.43
N LEU A 196 4.84 8.83 -14.55
CA LEU A 196 5.26 10.20 -14.28
C LEU A 196 6.71 10.28 -13.79
N TRP A 197 7.03 9.49 -12.76
CA TRP A 197 8.37 9.49 -12.16
C TRP A 197 9.43 8.90 -13.07
N ALA A 198 9.12 7.83 -13.80
CA ALA A 198 10.04 7.25 -14.77
C ALA A 198 10.37 8.22 -15.92
N ALA A 199 9.45 9.10 -16.28
CA ALA A 199 9.67 10.17 -17.25
C ALA A 199 10.55 11.30 -16.72
N GLY A 200 10.93 11.27 -15.44
CA GLY A 200 11.68 12.36 -14.79
C GLY A 200 10.84 13.54 -14.36
N ALA A 201 9.50 13.41 -14.40
CA ALA A 201 8.56 14.41 -13.89
C ALA A 201 8.16 14.09 -12.44
N ASP A 202 7.41 14.96 -11.81
CA ASP A 202 6.92 14.79 -10.45
C ASP A 202 5.54 15.43 -10.28
N VAL A 203 4.91 15.14 -9.14
CA VAL A 203 3.62 15.74 -8.77
C VAL A 203 3.82 17.23 -8.47
N PHE A 204 4.81 17.55 -7.62
CA PHE A 204 5.16 18.93 -7.27
C PHE A 204 6.65 19.17 -7.50
N ASP A 205 6.98 20.43 -7.80
CA ASP A 205 8.40 20.88 -7.84
C ASP A 205 8.88 21.29 -6.44
N SER A 206 10.13 21.75 -6.36
CA SER A 206 10.74 22.18 -5.09
C SER A 206 10.05 23.38 -4.43
N GLN A 207 9.23 24.12 -5.18
CA GLN A 207 8.43 25.24 -4.69
C GLN A 207 6.95 24.86 -4.42
N MET A 208 6.68 23.57 -4.40
CA MET A 208 5.34 23.01 -4.21
C MET A 208 4.34 23.41 -5.31
N LYS A 209 4.81 23.74 -6.49
CA LYS A 209 3.94 23.98 -7.65
C LYS A 209 3.66 22.67 -8.38
N PRO A 210 2.45 22.48 -8.95
CA PRO A 210 2.16 21.34 -9.80
C PRO A 210 3.20 21.16 -10.90
N ALA A 211 3.76 19.97 -11.03
CA ALA A 211 4.86 19.68 -11.96
C ALA A 211 4.54 18.59 -12.99
N TRP A 212 3.32 18.07 -13.01
CA TRP A 212 2.92 17.04 -13.98
C TRP A 212 2.60 17.57 -15.37
N THR A 213 2.56 18.87 -15.58
CA THR A 213 2.24 19.50 -16.88
C THR A 213 3.48 19.87 -17.69
N THR A 214 4.67 19.46 -17.29
CA THR A 214 5.87 19.53 -18.13
C THR A 214 5.67 18.67 -19.39
N SER A 215 6.46 18.90 -20.42
CA SER A 215 6.41 18.09 -21.65
C SER A 215 6.53 16.58 -21.33
N ALA A 216 7.46 16.22 -20.47
CA ALA A 216 7.66 14.83 -20.02
C ALA A 216 6.45 14.30 -19.24
N GLY A 217 5.90 15.09 -18.34
CA GLY A 217 4.73 14.71 -17.53
C GLY A 217 3.47 14.51 -18.36
N LEU A 218 3.21 15.38 -19.30
CA LEU A 218 2.06 15.25 -20.21
C LEU A 218 2.22 14.04 -21.14
N LYS A 219 3.43 13.81 -21.66
CA LYS A 219 3.70 12.60 -22.48
C LYS A 219 3.49 11.32 -21.67
N ALA A 220 4.00 11.28 -20.45
CA ALA A 220 3.82 10.13 -19.56
C ALA A 220 2.33 9.84 -19.30
N THR A 221 1.55 10.88 -19.07
CA THR A 221 0.10 10.74 -18.86
C THR A 221 -0.59 10.25 -20.11
N ARG A 222 -0.27 10.79 -21.28
CA ARG A 222 -0.82 10.31 -22.56
C ARG A 222 -0.48 8.84 -22.79
N ASP A 223 0.76 8.43 -22.56
CA ASP A 223 1.20 7.04 -22.75
C ASP A 223 0.47 6.07 -21.80
N TYR A 224 0.22 6.49 -20.55
CA TYR A 224 -0.58 5.71 -19.61
C TYR A 224 -2.04 5.56 -20.08
N ILE A 225 -2.67 6.63 -20.52
CA ILE A 225 -4.05 6.61 -21.07
C ILE A 225 -4.11 5.80 -22.38
N ASP A 226 -3.08 5.88 -23.20
CA ASP A 226 -2.99 5.18 -24.50
C ASP A 226 -3.04 3.65 -24.37
N LEU A 227 -2.71 3.08 -23.24
CA LEU A 227 -2.89 1.64 -23.00
C LEU A 227 -4.33 1.21 -23.32
N HIS A 228 -5.29 2.06 -22.96
CA HIS A 228 -6.71 1.85 -23.21
C HIS A 228 -7.18 2.49 -24.53
N THR A 229 -6.97 3.79 -24.69
CA THR A 229 -7.63 4.56 -25.77
C THR A 229 -7.00 4.34 -27.15
N LYS A 230 -5.72 4.06 -27.20
CA LYS A 230 -4.97 3.82 -28.46
C LYS A 230 -4.67 2.35 -28.68
N HIS A 231 -4.09 1.70 -27.69
CA HIS A 231 -3.64 0.30 -27.83
C HIS A 231 -4.74 -0.71 -27.56
N GLY A 232 -5.80 -0.32 -26.86
CA GLY A 232 -6.99 -1.15 -26.66
C GLY A 232 -6.74 -2.45 -25.91
N ILE A 233 -5.70 -2.54 -25.07
CA ILE A 233 -5.32 -3.79 -24.40
C ILE A 233 -6.07 -4.05 -23.10
N CYS A 234 -6.79 -3.07 -22.59
CA CYS A 234 -7.50 -3.19 -21.33
C CYS A 234 -8.70 -4.14 -21.43
N GLY A 235 -9.02 -4.81 -20.33
CA GLY A 235 -10.24 -5.59 -20.19
C GLY A 235 -11.48 -4.70 -20.04
N GLU A 236 -12.65 -5.33 -19.91
CA GLU A 236 -13.92 -4.65 -19.76
C GLU A 236 -13.95 -3.76 -18.52
N GLY A 237 -14.66 -2.63 -18.61
CA GLY A 237 -14.89 -1.74 -17.48
C GLY A 237 -13.71 -0.84 -17.10
N ALA A 238 -12.65 -0.79 -17.91
CA ALA A 238 -11.41 -0.08 -17.60
C ALA A 238 -11.62 1.36 -17.09
N VAL A 239 -12.56 2.11 -17.68
CA VAL A 239 -12.79 3.54 -17.37
C VAL A 239 -13.48 3.75 -16.02
N SER A 240 -14.17 2.76 -15.49
CA SER A 240 -14.89 2.84 -14.21
C SER A 240 -14.34 1.90 -13.13
N ASN A 241 -13.54 0.90 -13.52
CA ASN A 241 -12.95 -0.03 -12.57
C ASN A 241 -12.01 0.70 -11.60
N VAL A 242 -12.09 0.30 -10.34
CA VAL A 242 -11.08 0.57 -9.32
C VAL A 242 -10.18 -0.67 -9.16
N GLU A 243 -9.16 -0.58 -8.35
CA GLU A 243 -8.15 -1.64 -8.20
C GLU A 243 -8.77 -2.98 -7.81
N GLN A 244 -9.76 -2.99 -6.92
CA GLN A 244 -10.45 -4.23 -6.53
C GLN A 244 -11.16 -4.90 -7.72
N ASP A 245 -11.80 -4.13 -8.58
CA ASP A 245 -12.48 -4.67 -9.77
C ASP A 245 -11.47 -5.32 -10.72
N ALA A 246 -10.31 -4.69 -10.89
CA ALA A 246 -9.22 -5.23 -11.72
C ALA A 246 -8.67 -6.54 -11.13
N ARG A 247 -8.50 -6.62 -9.81
CA ARG A 247 -8.07 -7.86 -9.15
C ARG A 247 -9.06 -9.00 -9.37
N ILE A 248 -10.35 -8.73 -9.23
CA ILE A 248 -11.41 -9.69 -9.50
C ILE A 248 -11.37 -10.14 -10.96
N GLN A 249 -11.20 -9.20 -11.88
CA GLN A 249 -11.10 -9.49 -13.32
C GLN A 249 -9.95 -10.47 -13.63
N TYR A 250 -8.76 -10.21 -13.10
CA TYR A 250 -7.62 -11.12 -13.25
C TYR A 250 -7.87 -12.47 -12.57
N ALA A 251 -8.34 -12.47 -11.33
CA ALA A 251 -8.61 -13.71 -10.57
C ALA A 251 -9.65 -14.61 -11.22
N GLN A 252 -10.58 -14.04 -11.97
CA GLN A 252 -11.60 -14.79 -12.73
C GLN A 252 -11.15 -15.19 -14.13
N GLY A 253 -9.88 -14.95 -14.48
CA GLY A 253 -9.34 -15.31 -15.78
C GLY A 253 -9.79 -14.44 -16.94
N LYS A 254 -10.31 -13.23 -16.67
CA LYS A 254 -10.81 -12.29 -17.69
C LYS A 254 -9.80 -11.27 -18.17
N ALA A 255 -8.60 -11.28 -17.60
CA ALA A 255 -7.46 -10.50 -18.05
C ALA A 255 -6.17 -11.29 -17.80
N ALA A 256 -5.18 -11.09 -18.66
CA ALA A 256 -3.94 -11.89 -18.64
C ALA A 256 -2.82 -11.27 -17.81
N MET A 257 -2.89 -9.96 -17.53
CA MET A 257 -1.91 -9.22 -16.74
C MET A 257 -2.61 -8.26 -15.80
N ILE A 258 -1.97 -7.99 -14.66
CA ILE A 258 -2.40 -6.93 -13.72
C ILE A 258 -1.19 -6.33 -13.01
N PRO A 259 -1.00 -4.99 -13.08
CA PRO A 259 -0.02 -4.27 -12.27
C PRO A 259 -0.67 -3.92 -10.92
N VAL A 260 -0.25 -4.58 -9.86
CA VAL A 260 -0.92 -4.44 -8.56
C VAL A 260 0.03 -4.76 -7.41
N TRP A 261 -0.42 -4.50 -6.20
CA TRP A 261 0.30 -4.79 -4.96
C TRP A 261 0.63 -6.27 -4.80
N TRP A 262 1.83 -6.56 -4.33
CA TRP A 262 2.31 -7.93 -4.12
C TRP A 262 1.43 -8.76 -3.17
N TRP A 263 0.72 -8.12 -2.22
CA TRP A 263 -0.14 -8.82 -1.28
C TRP A 263 -1.29 -9.57 -1.98
N ALA A 264 -1.63 -9.18 -3.20
CA ALA A 264 -2.69 -9.82 -3.96
C ALA A 264 -2.34 -11.25 -4.41
N TYR A 265 -1.07 -11.62 -4.36
CA TYR A 265 -0.57 -12.90 -4.87
C TYR A 265 -1.36 -14.10 -4.34
N SER A 266 -1.49 -14.25 -3.02
CA SER A 266 -2.19 -15.39 -2.43
C SER A 266 -3.67 -15.47 -2.83
N GLY A 267 -4.32 -14.33 -3.01
CA GLY A 267 -5.71 -14.26 -3.47
C GLY A 267 -5.89 -14.74 -4.91
N PHE A 268 -4.88 -14.61 -5.74
CA PHE A 268 -4.95 -15.02 -7.15
C PHE A 268 -4.96 -16.53 -7.36
N TYR A 269 -4.59 -17.31 -6.36
CA TYR A 269 -4.70 -18.77 -6.41
C TYR A 269 -5.52 -19.36 -5.26
N ASN A 270 -6.18 -18.52 -4.47
CA ASN A 270 -7.11 -18.97 -3.44
C ASN A 270 -8.43 -19.41 -4.09
N PRO A 271 -8.85 -20.68 -3.98
CA PRO A 271 -10.06 -21.17 -4.64
C PRO A 271 -11.35 -20.50 -4.19
N ASN A 272 -11.34 -19.81 -3.04
CA ASN A 272 -12.48 -19.02 -2.58
C ASN A 272 -12.59 -17.64 -3.25
N GLN A 273 -11.56 -17.20 -3.96
CA GLN A 273 -11.47 -15.86 -4.55
C GLN A 273 -11.11 -15.90 -6.04
N SER A 274 -10.56 -17.00 -6.52
CA SER A 274 -9.99 -17.09 -7.86
C SER A 274 -10.37 -18.40 -8.53
N THR A 275 -10.50 -18.36 -9.86
CA THR A 275 -10.62 -19.56 -10.70
C THR A 275 -9.27 -20.10 -11.16
N LEU A 276 -8.18 -19.37 -10.85
CA LEU A 276 -6.84 -19.72 -11.26
C LEU A 276 -6.17 -20.66 -10.24
N SER A 277 -5.35 -21.56 -10.73
CA SER A 277 -4.43 -22.35 -9.91
C SER A 277 -3.09 -21.61 -9.78
N LYS A 278 -2.30 -21.99 -8.79
CA LYS A 278 -1.02 -21.34 -8.49
C LYS A 278 -0.04 -21.38 -9.67
N ASP A 279 -0.01 -22.47 -10.43
CA ASP A 279 0.85 -22.64 -11.61
C ASP A 279 0.44 -21.77 -12.81
N GLN A 280 -0.77 -21.19 -12.80
CA GLN A 280 -1.21 -20.24 -13.82
C GLN A 280 -0.80 -18.80 -13.49
N VAL A 281 -0.37 -18.52 -12.26
CA VAL A 281 -0.04 -17.17 -11.79
C VAL A 281 1.48 -17.01 -11.70
N ALA A 282 2.01 -16.05 -12.43
CA ALA A 282 3.41 -15.66 -12.33
C ALA A 282 3.51 -14.17 -12.01
N PHE A 283 4.68 -13.75 -11.56
CA PHE A 283 4.95 -12.34 -11.28
C PHE A 283 6.33 -11.94 -11.79
N ALA A 284 6.45 -10.65 -12.10
CA ALA A 284 7.69 -10.00 -12.49
C ALA A 284 7.75 -8.61 -11.87
N GLY A 285 8.90 -7.97 -11.91
CA GLY A 285 9.03 -6.56 -11.58
C GLY A 285 8.15 -5.69 -12.47
N MET A 286 7.84 -4.48 -12.00
CA MET A 286 7.07 -3.52 -12.82
C MET A 286 7.82 -3.19 -14.10
N PRO A 287 7.10 -3.07 -15.22
CA PRO A 287 7.72 -2.75 -16.51
C PRO A 287 8.38 -1.37 -16.50
N ALA A 288 9.50 -1.25 -17.20
CA ALA A 288 10.17 0.03 -17.38
C ALA A 288 9.38 0.94 -18.34
N TYR A 289 9.45 2.23 -18.09
CA TYR A 289 8.98 3.30 -18.97
C TYR A 289 10.14 4.24 -19.25
N MET A 290 10.40 4.54 -20.52
CA MET A 290 11.56 5.34 -20.95
C MET A 290 12.89 4.87 -20.35
N GLY A 291 13.08 3.55 -20.29
CA GLY A 291 14.29 2.91 -19.78
C GLY A 291 14.44 2.92 -18.25
N LYS A 292 13.45 3.36 -17.49
CA LYS A 292 13.48 3.44 -16.03
C LYS A 292 12.29 2.75 -15.41
N THR A 293 12.49 2.23 -14.22
CA THR A 293 11.42 1.70 -13.38
C THR A 293 11.43 2.48 -12.06
N VAL A 294 10.39 3.27 -11.83
CA VAL A 294 10.14 3.90 -10.54
C VAL A 294 8.77 3.45 -10.09
N THR A 295 8.69 2.80 -8.95
CA THR A 295 7.47 2.15 -8.48
C THR A 295 6.83 2.96 -7.38
N TYR A 296 5.53 3.23 -7.47
CA TYR A 296 4.78 3.75 -6.35
C TYR A 296 4.72 2.69 -5.25
N ALA A 297 5.15 3.05 -4.06
CA ALA A 297 5.07 2.21 -2.87
C ALA A 297 4.06 2.82 -1.89
N ILE A 298 3.24 1.97 -1.30
CA ILE A 298 2.22 2.39 -0.34
C ILE A 298 2.47 1.73 1.01
N SER A 299 2.24 2.47 2.07
CA SER A 299 2.18 1.92 3.42
C SER A 299 0.85 2.31 4.06
N MET A 300 0.38 1.47 4.96
CA MET A 300 -0.76 1.77 5.80
C MET A 300 -0.31 1.82 7.26
N PRO A 301 0.26 2.95 7.70
CA PRO A 301 0.73 3.11 9.06
C PRO A 301 -0.38 2.89 10.07
N TYR A 302 0.00 2.55 11.28
CA TYR A 302 -0.87 2.57 12.44
C TYR A 302 -0.26 3.45 13.51
N SER A 303 -1.12 4.18 14.21
CA SER A 303 -0.73 5.24 15.14
C SER A 303 -1.62 5.22 16.37
N ILE A 304 -1.14 5.83 17.44
CA ILE A 304 -1.88 6.00 18.68
C ILE A 304 -2.62 7.34 18.63
N SER A 305 -3.90 7.34 18.96
CA SER A 305 -4.69 8.56 19.13
C SER A 305 -4.20 9.36 20.34
N LYS A 306 -4.02 10.67 20.20
CA LYS A 306 -3.77 11.57 21.34
C LYS A 306 -4.88 11.53 22.37
N TYR A 307 -6.10 11.15 21.96
CA TYR A 307 -7.26 11.07 22.84
C TYR A 307 -7.36 9.74 23.60
N SER A 308 -6.49 8.77 23.29
CA SER A 308 -6.44 7.50 24.00
C SER A 308 -6.12 7.73 25.48
N LYS A 309 -6.86 7.07 26.35
CA LYS A 309 -6.61 7.02 27.81
C LYS A 309 -5.66 5.88 28.20
N ASN A 310 -5.20 5.10 27.21
CA ASN A 310 -4.41 3.88 27.39
C ASN A 310 -3.12 3.91 26.54
N LYS A 311 -2.45 5.04 26.45
CA LYS A 311 -1.33 5.26 25.50
C LYS A 311 -0.16 4.30 25.74
N GLU A 312 0.21 4.04 26.99
CA GLU A 312 1.32 3.11 27.29
C GLU A 312 0.96 1.65 26.96
N ALA A 313 -0.30 1.25 27.23
CA ALA A 313 -0.78 -0.07 26.81
C ALA A 313 -0.84 -0.17 25.29
N ALA A 314 -1.29 0.88 24.61
CA ALA A 314 -1.30 0.96 23.16
C ALA A 314 0.12 0.88 22.58
N TRP A 315 1.11 1.48 23.24
CA TRP A 315 2.50 1.36 22.83
C TRP A 315 3.03 -0.08 22.95
N GLU A 316 2.65 -0.82 23.99
CA GLU A 316 2.98 -2.27 24.09
C GLU A 316 2.42 -3.04 22.89
N PHE A 317 1.16 -2.77 22.53
CA PHE A 317 0.56 -3.37 21.34
C PHE A 317 1.30 -2.98 20.05
N MET A 318 1.67 -1.72 19.89
CA MET A 318 2.42 -1.26 18.71
C MET A 318 3.81 -1.91 18.62
N LYS A 319 4.51 -2.10 19.73
CA LYS A 319 5.79 -2.83 19.74
C LYS A 319 5.62 -4.29 19.28
N TRP A 320 4.60 -4.95 19.76
CA TRP A 320 4.31 -6.34 19.37
C TRP A 320 3.94 -6.44 17.89
N LEU A 321 2.99 -5.62 17.44
CA LEU A 321 2.51 -5.62 16.06
C LEU A 321 3.62 -5.28 15.06
N SER A 322 4.54 -4.39 15.41
CA SER A 322 5.65 -3.95 14.56
C SER A 322 6.92 -4.79 14.70
N ASN A 323 6.90 -5.85 15.50
CA ASN A 323 8.12 -6.59 15.76
C ASN A 323 8.57 -7.40 14.54
N PRO A 324 9.87 -7.36 14.16
CA PRO A 324 10.37 -8.13 13.01
C PRO A 324 10.15 -9.62 13.10
N GLU A 325 10.19 -10.22 14.30
CA GLU A 325 9.95 -11.66 14.48
C GLU A 325 8.49 -12.02 14.24
N LEU A 326 7.54 -11.19 14.68
CA LEU A 326 6.13 -11.42 14.39
C LEU A 326 5.84 -11.27 12.90
N ASP A 327 6.43 -10.28 12.27
CA ASP A 327 6.36 -10.04 10.82
C ASP A 327 6.82 -11.30 10.05
N ARG A 328 7.98 -11.85 10.44
CA ARG A 328 8.54 -13.08 9.88
C ARG A 328 7.62 -14.29 10.09
N ARG A 329 7.17 -14.50 11.32
CA ARG A 329 6.28 -15.62 11.69
C ARG A 329 4.98 -15.58 10.87
N ASN A 330 4.37 -14.42 10.69
CA ASN A 330 3.17 -14.26 9.91
C ASN A 330 3.32 -14.69 8.43
N ALA A 331 4.51 -14.57 7.87
CA ALA A 331 4.78 -14.98 6.50
C ALA A 331 5.12 -16.46 6.33
N ILE A 332 5.44 -17.16 7.41
CA ILE A 332 5.86 -18.57 7.39
C ILE A 332 4.79 -19.50 7.94
N GLU A 333 4.15 -19.13 9.06
CA GLU A 333 3.15 -19.96 9.72
C GLU A 333 1.88 -20.01 8.86
N ARG A 334 1.41 -21.23 8.57
CA ARG A 334 0.23 -21.50 7.73
C ARG A 334 -1.02 -21.84 8.53
N GLU A 335 -0.88 -21.94 9.83
CA GLU A 335 -1.98 -22.16 10.77
C GLU A 335 -1.72 -21.37 12.05
N VAL A 336 -2.70 -20.60 12.50
CA VAL A 336 -2.67 -19.84 13.75
C VAL A 336 -3.97 -20.06 14.47
N ALA A 337 -3.91 -20.46 15.75
CA ALA A 337 -5.09 -20.72 16.58
C ALA A 337 -6.13 -21.62 15.89
N GLY A 338 -5.67 -22.67 15.19
CA GLY A 338 -6.52 -23.62 14.48
C GLY A 338 -7.07 -23.12 13.13
N THR A 339 -6.75 -21.91 12.73
CA THR A 339 -7.20 -21.32 11.45
C THR A 339 -6.06 -21.36 10.43
N LYS A 340 -6.33 -21.90 9.25
CA LYS A 340 -5.39 -21.87 8.13
C LYS A 340 -5.29 -20.47 7.56
N ILE A 341 -4.06 -19.98 7.36
CA ILE A 341 -3.78 -18.67 6.79
C ILE A 341 -2.71 -18.76 5.72
N VAL A 342 -2.79 -17.87 4.74
CA VAL A 342 -1.72 -17.63 3.78
C VAL A 342 -1.49 -16.12 3.72
N ASN A 343 -0.31 -15.68 4.14
CA ASN A 343 0.11 -14.30 4.08
C ASN A 343 1.54 -14.22 3.57
N ASN A 344 1.75 -13.50 2.48
CA ASN A 344 3.09 -13.29 1.90
C ASN A 344 3.69 -11.92 2.28
N VAL A 345 2.90 -11.05 2.93
CA VAL A 345 3.29 -9.67 3.20
C VAL A 345 4.18 -9.59 4.44
N VAL A 346 5.34 -8.99 4.25
CA VAL A 346 6.23 -8.56 5.33
C VAL A 346 6.57 -7.09 5.13
N THR A 347 6.97 -6.41 6.20
CA THR A 347 7.22 -4.97 6.20
C THR A 347 8.68 -4.63 6.43
N HIS A 348 9.42 -5.50 7.13
CA HIS A 348 10.81 -5.29 7.51
C HIS A 348 11.78 -5.77 6.43
N THR A 349 12.87 -5.02 6.25
CA THR A 349 13.94 -5.40 5.31
C THR A 349 14.51 -6.78 5.63
N SER A 350 14.71 -7.10 6.92
CA SER A 350 15.22 -8.41 7.34
C SER A 350 14.29 -9.56 6.94
N SER A 351 12.99 -9.38 7.02
CA SER A 351 12.01 -10.39 6.61
C SER A 351 11.96 -10.55 5.08
N MET A 352 12.11 -9.46 4.33
CA MET A 352 12.15 -9.51 2.85
C MET A 352 13.36 -10.29 2.33
N LEU A 353 14.47 -10.26 3.06
CA LEU A 353 15.71 -10.94 2.71
C LEU A 353 15.85 -12.32 3.37
N ASP A 354 14.92 -12.70 4.23
CA ASP A 354 14.96 -13.97 4.96
C ASP A 354 14.74 -15.14 4.01
N ALA A 355 15.65 -16.13 4.08
CA ALA A 355 15.62 -17.30 3.19
C ALA A 355 14.39 -18.19 3.42
N GLU A 356 13.97 -18.37 4.67
CA GLU A 356 12.81 -19.19 5.02
C GLU A 356 11.50 -18.52 4.60
N VAL A 357 11.38 -17.20 4.79
CA VAL A 357 10.24 -16.42 4.33
C VAL A 357 10.11 -16.54 2.81
N ASN A 358 11.19 -16.36 2.07
CA ASN A 358 11.19 -16.48 0.61
C ASN A 358 10.86 -17.90 0.14
N ALA A 359 11.43 -18.92 0.76
CA ALA A 359 11.16 -20.32 0.40
C ALA A 359 9.68 -20.68 0.63
N ALA A 360 9.05 -20.14 1.65
CA ALA A 360 7.64 -20.38 1.96
C ALA A 360 6.67 -19.65 1.01
N ASN A 361 7.13 -18.63 0.25
CA ASN A 361 6.28 -17.71 -0.51
C ASN A 361 6.75 -17.52 -1.95
N ASP A 362 7.35 -18.53 -2.57
CA ASP A 362 7.76 -18.53 -3.99
C ASP A 362 8.72 -17.39 -4.36
N ASN A 363 9.52 -16.92 -3.41
CA ASN A 363 10.48 -15.82 -3.56
C ASN A 363 9.84 -14.46 -3.89
N ILE A 364 8.57 -14.25 -3.58
CA ILE A 364 7.91 -12.98 -3.88
C ILE A 364 8.49 -11.83 -3.06
N GLN A 365 9.03 -12.09 -1.86
CA GLN A 365 9.64 -11.06 -1.04
C GLN A 365 10.91 -10.49 -1.68
N GLN A 366 11.69 -11.32 -2.37
CA GLN A 366 12.85 -10.85 -3.15
C GLN A 366 12.40 -9.93 -4.29
N ALA A 367 11.33 -10.28 -5.00
CA ALA A 367 10.78 -9.45 -6.06
C ALA A 367 10.27 -8.11 -5.51
N ALA A 368 9.62 -8.13 -4.34
CA ALA A 368 9.18 -6.94 -3.64
C ALA A 368 10.36 -6.05 -3.23
N ALA A 369 11.40 -6.61 -2.66
CA ALA A 369 12.61 -5.88 -2.28
C ALA A 369 13.27 -5.22 -3.49
N ALA A 370 13.34 -5.92 -4.62
CA ALA A 370 13.87 -5.37 -5.88
C ALA A 370 13.02 -4.19 -6.39
N SER A 371 11.69 -4.29 -6.30
CA SER A 371 10.77 -3.20 -6.66
C SER A 371 10.97 -1.96 -5.79
N LEU A 372 11.24 -2.15 -4.50
CA LEU A 372 11.42 -1.05 -3.53
C LEU A 372 12.73 -0.28 -3.69
N LYS A 373 13.75 -0.86 -4.34
CA LYS A 373 15.03 -0.18 -4.54
C LYS A 373 14.90 1.15 -5.28
N ASN A 374 13.92 1.26 -6.16
CA ASN A 374 13.63 2.48 -6.90
C ASN A 374 12.13 2.76 -6.80
N SER A 375 11.72 3.26 -5.67
CA SER A 375 10.32 3.53 -5.33
C SER A 375 10.17 4.89 -4.68
N ASP A 376 8.94 5.41 -4.73
CA ASP A 376 8.58 6.63 -4.03
C ASP A 376 7.15 6.53 -3.51
N ILE A 377 6.75 7.50 -2.72
CA ILE A 377 5.45 7.61 -2.07
C ILE A 377 4.69 8.83 -2.59
N MET A 378 3.38 8.86 -2.35
CA MET A 378 2.56 10.05 -2.62
C MET A 378 3.01 11.24 -1.76
N PRO A 379 2.74 12.47 -2.19
CA PRO A 379 3.05 13.67 -1.39
C PRO A 379 2.50 13.58 0.03
N GLN A 380 3.31 13.94 1.01
CA GLN A 380 2.99 13.89 2.43
C GLN A 380 2.59 15.30 2.92
N ILE A 381 1.48 15.80 2.39
CA ILE A 381 0.90 17.10 2.75
C ILE A 381 -0.60 16.96 3.02
N PRO A 382 -1.19 17.80 3.91
CA PRO A 382 -2.62 17.74 4.24
C PRO A 382 -3.53 17.94 3.02
N GLU A 383 -3.10 18.69 2.02
CA GLU A 383 -3.87 19.04 0.82
C GLU A 383 -3.84 17.94 -0.25
N TRP A 384 -3.02 16.89 -0.07
CA TRP A 384 -2.90 15.85 -1.08
C TRP A 384 -4.22 15.16 -1.43
N PRO A 385 -5.10 14.79 -0.49
CA PRO A 385 -6.38 14.18 -0.85
C PRO A 385 -7.20 15.04 -1.83
N GLU A 386 -7.23 16.35 -1.62
CA GLU A 386 -7.96 17.28 -2.49
C GLU A 386 -7.30 17.42 -3.87
N VAL A 387 -5.99 17.58 -3.92
CA VAL A 387 -5.23 17.62 -5.18
C VAL A 387 -5.34 16.27 -5.90
N GLY A 388 -5.19 15.17 -5.19
CA GLY A 388 -5.32 13.83 -5.75
C GLY A 388 -6.69 13.55 -6.34
N ASP A 389 -7.77 14.06 -5.75
CA ASP A 389 -9.12 13.95 -6.31
C ASP A 389 -9.25 14.66 -7.65
N LEU A 390 -8.64 15.84 -7.80
CA LEU A 390 -8.60 16.55 -9.08
C LEU A 390 -7.85 15.75 -10.14
N LEU A 391 -6.71 15.18 -9.79
CA LEU A 391 -5.92 14.32 -10.69
C LEU A 391 -6.68 13.04 -11.06
N ALA A 392 -7.30 12.38 -10.08
CA ALA A 392 -8.06 11.16 -10.31
C ALA A 392 -9.24 11.42 -11.27
N SER A 393 -9.95 12.52 -11.09
CA SER A 393 -11.03 12.93 -11.99
C SER A 393 -10.52 13.21 -13.41
N ALA A 394 -9.40 13.90 -13.53
CA ALA A 394 -8.78 14.19 -14.83
C ALA A 394 -8.36 12.91 -15.58
N ILE A 395 -7.73 11.96 -14.87
CA ILE A 395 -7.32 10.67 -15.43
C ILE A 395 -8.53 9.87 -15.94
N GLN A 396 -9.60 9.80 -15.15
CA GLN A 396 -10.81 9.09 -15.58
C GLN A 396 -11.43 9.73 -16.82
N LYS A 397 -11.59 11.05 -16.84
CA LYS A 397 -12.13 11.78 -18.02
C LYS A 397 -11.25 11.57 -19.25
N ALA A 398 -9.94 11.59 -19.09
CA ALA A 398 -9.00 11.31 -20.17
C ALA A 398 -9.19 9.88 -20.72
N SER A 399 -9.42 8.89 -19.86
CA SER A 399 -9.65 7.50 -20.26
C SER A 399 -10.93 7.30 -21.07
N THR A 400 -11.89 8.20 -20.97
CA THR A 400 -13.12 8.20 -21.78
C THR A 400 -13.00 8.98 -23.09
N GLY A 401 -11.81 9.44 -23.46
CA GLY A 401 -11.55 10.16 -24.71
C GLY A 401 -11.40 11.68 -24.56
N GLY A 402 -11.35 12.20 -23.33
CA GLY A 402 -11.09 13.62 -23.09
C GLY A 402 -9.67 14.03 -23.48
N ASP A 403 -9.47 15.33 -23.69
CA ASP A 403 -8.16 15.91 -24.00
C ASP A 403 -7.24 15.82 -22.78
N VAL A 404 -6.25 14.93 -22.84
CA VAL A 404 -5.34 14.67 -21.72
C VAL A 404 -4.63 15.93 -21.26
N ASP A 405 -4.01 16.65 -22.18
CA ASP A 405 -3.21 17.84 -21.86
C ASP A 405 -4.07 18.92 -21.20
N GLN A 406 -5.25 19.19 -21.73
CA GLN A 406 -6.15 20.20 -21.19
C GLN A 406 -6.67 19.81 -19.80
N LEU A 407 -7.07 18.54 -19.61
CA LEU A 407 -7.54 18.03 -18.32
C LEU A 407 -6.46 18.13 -17.25
N MET A 408 -5.21 17.78 -17.58
CA MET A 408 -4.09 17.83 -16.64
C MET A 408 -3.69 19.27 -16.31
N LYS A 409 -3.74 20.18 -17.27
CA LYS A 409 -3.50 21.62 -17.06
C LYS A 409 -4.58 22.26 -16.19
N ASP A 410 -5.84 21.90 -16.39
CA ASP A 410 -6.95 22.39 -15.56
C ASP A 410 -6.81 21.88 -14.11
N ALA A 411 -6.45 20.61 -13.93
CA ALA A 411 -6.16 20.06 -12.60
C ALA A 411 -5.00 20.80 -11.92
N ALA A 412 -3.96 21.19 -12.68
CA ALA A 412 -2.83 21.96 -12.15
C ALA A 412 -3.25 23.34 -11.67
N LYS A 413 -4.06 24.06 -12.44
CA LYS A 413 -4.56 25.40 -12.06
C LYS A 413 -5.40 25.35 -10.78
N LYS A 414 -6.28 24.37 -10.67
CA LYS A 414 -7.11 24.18 -9.47
C LYS A 414 -6.26 23.81 -8.26
N SER A 415 -5.26 22.95 -8.45
CA SER A 415 -4.32 22.55 -7.39
C SER A 415 -3.46 23.72 -6.91
N GLU A 416 -3.01 24.60 -7.82
CA GLU A 416 -2.30 25.83 -7.44
C GLU A 416 -3.13 26.72 -6.52
N ARG A 417 -4.43 26.85 -6.77
CA ARG A 417 -5.33 27.64 -5.91
C ARG A 417 -5.43 27.05 -4.50
N ILE A 418 -5.52 25.72 -4.41
CA ILE A 418 -5.55 24.99 -3.13
C ILE A 418 -4.27 25.26 -2.35
N LEU A 419 -3.12 25.08 -2.98
CA LEU A 419 -1.81 25.25 -2.35
C LEU A 419 -1.52 26.71 -1.97
N ARG A 420 -1.94 27.66 -2.79
CA ARG A 420 -1.86 29.09 -2.48
C ARG A 420 -2.69 29.43 -1.25
N ARG A 421 -3.92 28.95 -1.17
CA ARG A 421 -4.79 29.12 0.01
C ARG A 421 -4.19 28.53 1.27
N ALA A 422 -3.46 27.43 1.12
CA ALA A 422 -2.77 26.76 2.24
C ALA A 422 -1.46 27.45 2.64
N GLY A 423 -1.02 28.47 1.90
CA GLY A 423 0.16 29.28 2.25
C GLY A 423 1.48 28.75 1.75
N TYR A 424 1.51 27.89 0.75
CA TYR A 424 2.77 27.41 0.17
C TYR A 424 3.46 28.48 -0.68
N TYR A 425 2.71 29.42 -1.27
CA TYR A 425 3.21 30.56 -2.05
C TYR A 425 2.13 31.64 -2.21
#